data_612229fcf1f344ea4fa9018d912187e3
#
_entry.id   612229fcf1f344ea4fa9018d912187e3
#
_cell.length_a   1.000
_cell.length_b   1.000
_cell.length_c   1.000
_cell.angle_alpha   90.00
_cell.angle_beta   90.00
_cell.angle_gamma   90.00
#
_symmetry.space_group_name_H-M   'P 1'
#
loop_
_entity.id
_entity.type
_entity.pdbx_description
1 polymer ?
#
loop_
_entity_poly.entity_id
_entity_poly.type
_entity_poly.pdbx_seq_one_letter_code
_entity_poly.pdbx_strand_id
1 'polypeptide(L)'
;MDFLIIGGDTRNLKLADILIQNGHTVQTMALGEEYSPSLQAPYVIGPMPFTTDGVMLNAPLAKQPVKLNDFTDITKQCKMIIAGKIPKQLRQHFEEQGILVYDYLDYEEINIYNCIPTAEGAIEIAMNTLPITLHGSSALVIGYGRIGKILANKLKLLDVNTVVLCRKNTDHALCEANGLDSIFPYELESNIQKMDVIFNTAPAPVLDSHKLSKIKKDCVVIDLASAPGGCDFAYGKEAGIKIIHALSLPGKVAPVTCANILYKVIAHIIEERS
;
A
#
# COMPACT_ATOMS: atom_id res chain seq x y z
N MET A 1 4.33 17.30 22.34
CA MET A 1 3.03 17.55 21.67
C MET A 1 2.08 16.45 22.10
N ASP A 2 0.76 16.72 22.05
CA ASP A 2 -0.26 15.76 22.43
C ASP A 2 -0.98 15.23 21.19
N PHE A 3 -0.92 13.92 21.00
CA PHE A 3 -1.49 13.22 19.87
C PHE A 3 -2.62 12.29 20.29
N LEU A 4 -3.62 12.18 19.44
CA LEU A 4 -4.63 11.13 19.47
C LEU A 4 -4.54 10.31 18.19
N ILE A 5 -4.20 9.03 18.29
CA ILE A 5 -4.20 8.11 17.17
C ILE A 5 -5.53 7.34 17.15
N ILE A 6 -6.25 7.44 16.04
CA ILE A 6 -7.57 6.84 15.87
C ILE A 6 -7.55 5.75 14.81
N GLY A 7 -7.96 4.54 15.18
CA GLY A 7 -8.04 3.42 14.26
C GLY A 7 -6.71 3.05 13.60
N GLY A 8 -6.78 2.26 12.56
CA GLY A 8 -5.61 1.77 11.84
C GLY A 8 -5.19 0.36 12.25
N ASP A 9 -4.09 -0.06 11.68
CA ASP A 9 -3.51 -1.39 11.87
C ASP A 9 -2.25 -1.35 12.75
N THR A 10 -1.46 -2.42 12.71
CA THR A 10 -0.21 -2.54 13.47
C THR A 10 0.78 -1.38 13.25
N ARG A 11 0.72 -0.70 12.08
CA ARG A 11 1.54 0.50 11.81
C ARG A 11 1.20 1.64 12.78
N ASN A 12 -0.09 1.84 13.04
CA ASN A 12 -0.57 2.90 13.94
C ASN A 12 -0.21 2.60 15.41
N LEU A 13 -0.24 1.31 15.82
CA LEU A 13 0.27 0.91 17.14
C LEU A 13 1.76 1.21 17.27
N LYS A 14 2.57 0.84 16.25
CA LYS A 14 4.01 1.12 16.27
C LYS A 14 4.32 2.61 16.17
N LEU A 15 3.48 3.40 15.50
CA LEU A 15 3.58 4.85 15.48
C LEU A 15 3.37 5.45 16.87
N ALA A 16 2.41 4.93 17.64
CA ALA A 16 2.20 5.35 19.04
C ALA A 16 3.47 5.14 19.87
N ASP A 17 4.08 3.94 19.77
CA ASP A 17 5.34 3.62 20.45
C ASP A 17 6.45 4.63 20.07
N ILE A 18 6.61 4.93 18.78
CA ILE A 18 7.64 5.85 18.26
C ILE A 18 7.41 7.28 18.76
N LEU A 19 6.17 7.77 18.74
CA LEU A 19 5.84 9.11 19.23
C LEU A 19 6.15 9.25 20.74
N ILE A 20 5.79 8.25 21.54
CA ILE A 20 6.10 8.22 22.99
C ILE A 20 7.61 8.22 23.22
N GLN A 21 8.39 7.41 22.48
CA GLN A 21 9.85 7.38 22.56
C GLN A 21 10.50 8.72 22.19
N ASN A 22 9.84 9.52 21.34
CA ASN A 22 10.29 10.87 20.99
C ASN A 22 9.75 11.97 21.92
N GLY A 23 9.22 11.61 23.10
CA GLY A 23 8.81 12.54 24.14
C GLY A 23 7.45 13.22 23.93
N HIS A 24 6.58 12.63 23.13
CA HIS A 24 5.21 13.09 22.92
C HIS A 24 4.22 12.40 23.84
N THR A 25 3.12 13.08 24.20
CA THR A 25 1.98 12.45 24.86
C THR A 25 1.09 11.82 23.77
N VAL A 26 0.75 10.55 23.93
CA VAL A 26 -0.07 9.82 22.95
C VAL A 26 -1.24 9.14 23.64
N GLN A 27 -2.43 9.38 23.13
CA GLN A 27 -3.64 8.63 23.42
C GLN A 27 -4.01 7.81 22.18
N THR A 28 -4.62 6.65 22.39
CA THR A 28 -5.07 5.79 21.29
C THR A 28 -6.56 5.51 21.40
N MET A 29 -7.22 5.29 20.27
CA MET A 29 -8.63 4.97 20.20
C MET A 29 -8.91 4.04 19.03
N ALA A 30 -9.71 3.00 19.26
CA ALA A 30 -10.02 1.97 18.27
C ALA A 30 -8.77 1.22 17.73
N LEU A 31 -7.76 1.02 18.60
CA LEU A 31 -6.50 0.31 18.33
C LEU A 31 -6.29 -0.90 19.27
N GLY A 32 -7.36 -1.53 19.72
CA GLY A 32 -7.33 -2.69 20.63
C GLY A 32 -7.99 -2.42 21.99
N GLU A 33 -8.05 -1.16 22.40
CA GLU A 33 -8.78 -0.70 23.58
C GLU A 33 -10.25 -0.39 23.27
N GLU A 34 -11.02 -0.07 24.32
CA GLU A 34 -12.41 0.36 24.18
C GLU A 34 -12.49 1.78 23.58
N TYR A 35 -13.51 2.00 22.78
CA TYR A 35 -13.78 3.31 22.21
C TYR A 35 -14.18 4.29 23.34
N SER A 36 -13.50 5.45 23.41
CA SER A 36 -13.84 6.53 24.33
C SER A 36 -13.96 7.86 23.60
N PRO A 37 -15.16 8.40 23.40
CA PRO A 37 -15.37 9.66 22.68
C PRO A 37 -14.91 10.89 23.46
N SER A 38 -14.51 10.74 24.72
CA SER A 38 -13.99 11.83 25.57
C SER A 38 -12.51 12.15 25.33
N LEU A 39 -11.78 11.32 24.58
CA LEU A 39 -10.38 11.56 24.25
C LEU A 39 -10.26 12.70 23.25
N GLN A 40 -9.43 13.67 23.56
CA GLN A 40 -9.20 14.86 22.73
C GLN A 40 -7.72 15.21 22.73
N ALA A 41 -7.22 15.61 21.56
CA ALA A 41 -5.86 16.11 21.40
C ALA A 41 -5.80 17.16 20.26
N PRO A 42 -4.85 18.09 20.30
CA PRO A 42 -4.67 19.07 19.22
C PRO A 42 -4.26 18.42 17.89
N TYR A 43 -3.61 17.27 17.92
CA TYR A 43 -3.18 16.54 16.71
C TYR A 43 -3.84 15.17 16.68
N VAL A 44 -4.66 14.93 15.66
CA VAL A 44 -5.34 13.64 15.44
C VAL A 44 -4.70 12.93 14.25
N ILE A 45 -4.25 11.71 14.47
CA ILE A 45 -3.65 10.86 13.43
C ILE A 45 -4.62 9.72 13.11
N GLY A 46 -5.07 9.66 11.87
CA GLY A 46 -5.98 8.63 11.36
C GLY A 46 -5.30 7.54 10.55
N PRO A 47 -6.04 6.48 10.18
CA PRO A 47 -5.54 5.38 9.37
C PRO A 47 -5.35 5.74 7.89
N MET A 48 -4.71 4.82 7.17
CA MET A 48 -4.53 4.85 5.72
C MET A 48 -4.94 3.51 5.09
N PRO A 49 -6.07 3.46 4.36
CA PRO A 49 -7.04 4.54 4.12
C PRO A 49 -7.85 4.87 5.38
N PHE A 50 -8.43 6.07 5.42
CA PHE A 50 -9.28 6.52 6.54
C PHE A 50 -10.53 5.64 6.70
N THR A 51 -11.10 5.24 5.59
CA THR A 51 -12.23 4.31 5.49
C THR A 51 -12.08 3.43 4.26
N THR A 52 -12.69 2.24 4.28
CA THR A 52 -12.75 1.31 3.13
C THR A 52 -14.12 1.25 2.48
N ASP A 53 -15.17 1.64 3.19
CA ASP A 53 -16.59 1.56 2.78
C ASP A 53 -17.30 2.93 2.75
N GLY A 54 -16.63 3.99 3.19
CA GLY A 54 -17.19 5.34 3.29
C GLY A 54 -18.10 5.55 4.52
N VAL A 55 -18.29 4.56 5.37
CA VAL A 55 -19.21 4.58 6.52
C VAL A 55 -18.47 4.37 7.84
N MET A 56 -17.55 3.41 7.86
CA MET A 56 -16.80 3.02 9.04
C MET A 56 -15.35 3.50 8.96
N LEU A 57 -14.79 3.85 10.11
CA LEU A 57 -13.35 4.05 10.26
C LEU A 57 -12.62 2.76 9.94
N ASN A 58 -11.52 2.85 9.21
CA ASN A 58 -10.63 1.71 8.99
C ASN A 58 -9.86 1.38 10.28
N ALA A 59 -10.41 0.51 11.09
CA ALA A 59 -9.90 0.15 12.40
C ALA A 59 -9.96 -1.38 12.61
N PRO A 60 -9.16 -2.18 11.88
CA PRO A 60 -9.19 -3.64 11.97
C PRO A 60 -8.80 -4.20 13.34
N LEU A 61 -8.18 -3.40 14.20
CA LEU A 61 -7.80 -3.77 15.56
C LEU A 61 -8.85 -3.35 16.60
N ALA A 62 -9.88 -2.59 16.21
CA ALA A 62 -10.91 -2.14 17.14
C ALA A 62 -11.78 -3.31 17.64
N LYS A 63 -12.14 -3.29 18.92
CA LYS A 63 -13.07 -4.27 19.50
C LYS A 63 -14.49 -4.11 18.95
N GLN A 64 -14.86 -2.90 18.55
CA GLN A 64 -16.17 -2.57 17.99
C GLN A 64 -15.99 -1.64 16.79
N PRO A 65 -16.84 -1.76 15.75
CA PRO A 65 -16.82 -0.85 14.61
C PRO A 65 -17.09 0.59 15.05
N VAL A 66 -16.37 1.56 14.49
CA VAL A 66 -16.51 2.99 14.76
C VAL A 66 -17.05 3.68 13.52
N LYS A 67 -18.18 4.35 13.63
CA LYS A 67 -18.78 5.09 12.50
C LYS A 67 -18.07 6.41 12.29
N LEU A 68 -17.95 6.84 11.03
CA LEU A 68 -17.34 8.13 10.71
C LEU A 68 -18.10 9.32 11.34
N ASN A 69 -19.40 9.22 11.49
CA ASN A 69 -20.21 10.28 12.09
C ASN A 69 -19.93 10.46 13.60
N ASP A 70 -19.36 9.47 14.26
CA ASP A 70 -19.02 9.55 15.69
C ASP A 70 -17.77 10.43 15.94
N PHE A 71 -17.08 10.85 14.88
CA PHE A 71 -15.87 11.69 14.97
C PHE A 71 -16.14 13.18 15.23
N THR A 72 -17.35 13.65 15.01
CA THR A 72 -17.68 15.09 15.18
C THR A 72 -17.42 15.60 16.60
N ASP A 73 -17.55 14.75 17.61
CA ASP A 73 -17.32 15.13 19.01
C ASP A 73 -15.82 15.08 19.40
N ILE A 74 -15.02 14.25 18.74
CA ILE A 74 -13.58 14.07 19.01
C ILE A 74 -12.78 15.26 18.50
N THR A 75 -13.32 16.00 17.53
CA THR A 75 -12.62 17.10 16.86
C THR A 75 -12.75 18.45 17.53
N LYS A 76 -13.52 18.58 18.62
CA LYS A 76 -13.80 19.89 19.29
C LYS A 76 -12.56 20.67 19.73
N GLN A 77 -11.44 20.00 20.04
CA GLN A 77 -10.16 20.63 20.42
C GLN A 77 -9.05 20.34 19.39
N CYS A 78 -9.41 19.72 18.28
CA CYS A 78 -8.46 19.36 17.26
C CYS A 78 -8.04 20.60 16.46
N LYS A 79 -6.72 20.76 16.25
CA LYS A 79 -6.15 21.77 15.37
C LYS A 79 -5.80 21.20 14.02
N MET A 80 -5.42 19.92 14.00
CA MET A 80 -4.91 19.26 12.79
C MET A 80 -5.26 17.79 12.78
N ILE A 81 -5.75 17.32 11.64
CA ILE A 81 -6.00 15.90 11.32
C ILE A 81 -5.06 15.48 10.21
N ILE A 82 -4.33 14.39 10.41
CA ILE A 82 -3.42 13.80 9.42
C ILE A 82 -3.83 12.34 9.21
N ALA A 83 -4.26 11.96 8.02
CA ALA A 83 -4.70 10.59 7.71
C ALA A 83 -4.53 10.29 6.21
N GLY A 84 -4.88 9.08 5.75
CA GLY A 84 -4.78 8.73 4.34
C GLY A 84 -6.13 8.47 3.68
N LYS A 85 -6.36 8.98 2.48
CA LYS A 85 -7.62 8.86 1.72
C LYS A 85 -8.83 9.32 2.53
N ILE A 86 -8.77 10.51 3.08
CA ILE A 86 -9.88 11.11 3.81
C ILE A 86 -11.00 11.41 2.79
N PRO A 87 -12.26 10.96 3.03
CA PRO A 87 -13.38 11.28 2.16
C PRO A 87 -13.58 12.79 2.00
N LYS A 88 -13.82 13.26 0.78
CA LYS A 88 -13.92 14.70 0.49
C LYS A 88 -14.96 15.43 1.36
N GLN A 89 -16.12 14.82 1.57
CA GLN A 89 -17.17 15.41 2.41
C GLN A 89 -16.74 15.56 3.86
N LEU A 90 -16.02 14.56 4.38
CA LEU A 90 -15.51 14.60 5.76
C LEU A 90 -14.37 15.61 5.91
N ARG A 91 -13.47 15.68 4.91
CA ARG A 91 -12.43 16.71 4.85
C ARG A 91 -13.03 18.10 4.89
N GLN A 92 -13.99 18.38 4.01
CA GLN A 92 -14.68 19.67 3.96
C GLN A 92 -15.35 20.02 5.29
N HIS A 93 -16.03 19.06 5.92
CA HIS A 93 -16.66 19.23 7.23
C HIS A 93 -15.66 19.67 8.31
N PHE A 94 -14.47 19.07 8.36
CA PHE A 94 -13.43 19.47 9.31
C PHE A 94 -12.85 20.84 8.99
N GLU A 95 -12.59 21.13 7.73
CA GLU A 95 -12.08 22.43 7.28
C GLU A 95 -13.06 23.57 7.59
N GLU A 96 -14.37 23.35 7.46
CA GLU A 96 -15.43 24.30 7.86
C GLU A 96 -15.45 24.58 9.38
N GLN A 97 -14.93 23.66 10.18
CA GLN A 97 -14.74 23.84 11.63
C GLN A 97 -13.40 24.51 11.99
N GLY A 98 -12.61 24.90 10.99
CA GLY A 98 -11.29 25.52 11.19
C GLY A 98 -10.18 24.54 11.51
N ILE A 99 -10.38 23.24 11.27
CA ILE A 99 -9.39 22.20 11.50
C ILE A 99 -8.53 22.04 10.24
N LEU A 100 -7.22 22.03 10.38
CA LEU A 100 -6.29 21.73 9.28
C LEU A 100 -6.33 20.24 8.96
N VAL A 101 -6.53 19.88 7.68
CA VAL A 101 -6.64 18.48 7.26
C VAL A 101 -5.60 18.16 6.22
N TYR A 102 -4.75 17.18 6.53
CA TYR A 102 -3.67 16.71 5.66
C TYR A 102 -3.86 15.23 5.31
N ASP A 103 -3.67 14.91 4.03
CA ASP A 103 -3.65 13.53 3.58
C ASP A 103 -2.20 13.09 3.38
N TYR A 104 -1.79 11.98 4.02
CA TYR A 104 -0.45 11.41 3.81
C TYR A 104 -0.12 11.19 2.34
N LEU A 105 -1.12 10.84 1.51
CA LEU A 105 -0.91 10.47 0.12
C LEU A 105 -0.70 11.67 -0.80
N ASP A 106 -0.94 12.89 -0.31
CA ASP A 106 -0.57 14.13 -1.00
C ASP A 106 0.97 14.34 -0.98
N TYR A 107 1.69 13.60 -0.10
CA TYR A 107 3.14 13.64 0.03
C TYR A 107 3.80 12.51 -0.75
N GLU A 108 4.55 12.85 -1.81
CA GLU A 108 5.13 11.84 -2.72
C GLU A 108 6.12 10.93 -2.01
N GLU A 109 6.85 11.43 -1.00
CA GLU A 109 7.81 10.63 -0.25
C GLU A 109 7.18 9.43 0.45
N ILE A 110 5.97 9.53 1.00
CA ILE A 110 5.31 8.37 1.62
C ILE A 110 4.95 7.33 0.57
N ASN A 111 4.53 7.79 -0.62
CA ASN A 111 4.19 6.91 -1.73
C ASN A 111 5.42 6.14 -2.22
N ILE A 112 6.59 6.81 -2.27
CA ILE A 112 7.87 6.19 -2.63
C ILE A 112 8.34 5.22 -1.54
N TYR A 113 8.36 5.65 -0.28
CA TYR A 113 8.81 4.79 0.82
C TYR A 113 7.95 3.54 1.00
N ASN A 114 6.64 3.63 0.84
CA ASN A 114 5.74 2.48 0.92
C ASN A 114 5.96 1.43 -0.20
N CYS A 115 6.60 1.81 -1.31
CA CYS A 115 6.93 0.86 -2.35
C CYS A 115 8.02 -0.15 -1.92
N ILE A 116 8.89 0.21 -0.97
CA ILE A 116 9.96 -0.66 -0.48
C ILE A 116 9.37 -1.90 0.21
N PRO A 117 8.59 -1.77 1.31
CA PRO A 117 7.98 -2.92 1.95
C PRO A 117 6.93 -3.62 1.07
N THR A 118 6.30 -2.91 0.12
CA THR A 118 5.41 -3.54 -0.87
C THR A 118 6.18 -4.50 -1.77
N ALA A 119 7.34 -4.09 -2.29
CA ALA A 119 8.18 -4.93 -3.13
C ALA A 119 8.76 -6.13 -2.35
N GLU A 120 9.19 -5.90 -1.11
CA GLU A 120 9.70 -6.99 -0.25
C GLU A 120 8.62 -7.99 0.11
N GLY A 121 7.42 -7.54 0.44
CA GLY A 121 6.30 -8.44 0.70
C GLY A 121 5.84 -9.21 -0.55
N ALA A 122 5.94 -8.61 -1.75
CA ALA A 122 5.68 -9.32 -2.99
C ALA A 122 6.71 -10.44 -3.24
N ILE A 123 7.98 -10.17 -2.96
CA ILE A 123 9.06 -11.16 -3.05
C ILE A 123 8.87 -12.28 -2.01
N GLU A 124 8.53 -11.91 -0.78
CA GLU A 124 8.21 -12.89 0.28
C GLU A 124 7.07 -13.83 -0.15
N ILE A 125 5.98 -13.28 -0.70
CA ILE A 125 4.87 -14.09 -1.22
C ILE A 125 5.35 -15.04 -2.31
N ALA A 126 6.18 -14.56 -3.25
CA ALA A 126 6.72 -15.38 -4.30
C ALA A 126 7.58 -16.54 -3.74
N MET A 127 8.50 -16.23 -2.82
CA MET A 127 9.36 -17.24 -2.17
C MET A 127 8.56 -18.29 -1.41
N ASN A 128 7.50 -17.90 -0.71
CA ASN A 128 6.64 -18.81 0.05
C ASN A 128 5.68 -19.64 -0.84
N THR A 129 5.48 -19.22 -2.09
CA THR A 129 4.44 -19.79 -2.96
C THR A 129 5.00 -20.67 -4.06
N LEU A 130 6.16 -20.28 -4.62
CA LEU A 130 6.81 -21.02 -5.69
C LEU A 130 7.45 -22.29 -5.15
N PRO A 131 7.37 -23.42 -5.87
CA PRO A 131 8.07 -24.65 -5.49
C PRO A 131 9.56 -24.65 -5.89
N ILE A 132 10.04 -23.55 -6.47
CA ILE A 132 11.41 -23.35 -6.94
C ILE A 132 12.01 -22.09 -6.29
N THR A 133 13.34 -21.96 -6.36
CA THR A 133 14.02 -20.75 -5.92
C THR A 133 13.69 -19.57 -6.85
N LEU A 134 13.67 -18.36 -6.32
CA LEU A 134 13.59 -17.17 -7.16
C LEU A 134 14.85 -16.98 -8.03
N HIS A 135 16.03 -17.28 -7.46
CA HIS A 135 17.29 -17.28 -8.22
C HIS A 135 17.17 -18.14 -9.46
N GLY A 136 17.44 -17.59 -10.64
CA GLY A 136 17.34 -18.26 -11.92
C GLY A 136 15.93 -18.44 -12.48
N SER A 137 14.88 -18.11 -11.71
CA SER A 137 13.50 -18.14 -12.22
C SER A 137 13.21 -16.99 -13.18
N SER A 138 12.11 -17.09 -13.93
CA SER A 138 11.67 -16.08 -14.88
C SER A 138 10.50 -15.28 -14.31
N ALA A 139 10.67 -13.99 -14.14
CA ALA A 139 9.65 -13.08 -13.60
C ALA A 139 9.22 -12.00 -14.59
N LEU A 140 7.92 -11.73 -14.65
CA LEU A 140 7.36 -10.60 -15.37
C LEU A 140 6.85 -9.57 -14.36
N VAL A 141 7.32 -8.32 -14.47
CA VAL A 141 6.77 -7.18 -13.73
C VAL A 141 5.93 -6.35 -14.68
N ILE A 142 4.62 -6.34 -14.47
CA ILE A 142 3.68 -5.54 -15.26
C ILE A 142 3.58 -4.13 -14.66
N GLY A 143 4.08 -3.14 -15.42
CA GLY A 143 4.16 -1.74 -15.02
C GLY A 143 5.52 -1.34 -14.45
N TYR A 144 5.99 -0.16 -14.85
CA TYR A 144 7.26 0.42 -14.38
C TYR A 144 7.04 1.75 -13.64
N GLY A 145 5.98 1.75 -12.80
CA GLY A 145 5.70 2.82 -11.84
C GLY A 145 6.59 2.74 -10.60
N ARG A 146 6.20 3.44 -9.53
CA ARG A 146 6.95 3.46 -8.25
C ARG A 146 7.26 2.05 -7.72
N ILE A 147 6.24 1.19 -7.58
CA ILE A 147 6.41 -0.19 -7.11
C ILE A 147 7.23 -1.01 -8.11
N GLY A 148 6.86 -0.96 -9.40
CA GLY A 148 7.49 -1.78 -10.43
C GLY A 148 8.99 -1.53 -10.55
N LYS A 149 9.44 -0.27 -10.44
CA LYS A 149 10.87 0.09 -10.47
C LYS A 149 11.65 -0.55 -9.31
N ILE A 150 11.14 -0.44 -8.10
CA ILE A 150 11.80 -0.99 -6.90
C ILE A 150 11.78 -2.52 -6.95
N LEU A 151 10.64 -3.12 -7.30
CA LEU A 151 10.49 -4.57 -7.38
C LEU A 151 11.40 -5.19 -8.44
N ALA A 152 11.41 -4.65 -9.67
CA ALA A 152 12.24 -5.18 -10.75
C ALA A 152 13.72 -5.12 -10.41
N ASN A 153 14.19 -4.02 -9.80
CA ASN A 153 15.58 -3.91 -9.36
C ASN A 153 15.93 -4.91 -8.23
N LYS A 154 15.02 -5.11 -7.26
CA LYS A 154 15.23 -6.12 -6.20
C LYS A 154 15.26 -7.54 -6.76
N LEU A 155 14.36 -7.87 -7.68
CA LEU A 155 14.36 -9.19 -8.35
C LEU A 155 15.66 -9.44 -9.13
N LYS A 156 16.15 -8.43 -9.87
CA LYS A 156 17.44 -8.50 -10.56
C LYS A 156 18.60 -8.79 -9.59
N LEU A 157 18.62 -8.12 -8.41
CA LEU A 157 19.67 -8.34 -7.40
C LEU A 157 19.57 -9.74 -6.75
N LEU A 158 18.45 -10.44 -6.90
CA LEU A 158 18.26 -11.83 -6.50
C LEU A 158 18.54 -12.81 -7.65
N ASP A 159 19.17 -12.35 -8.72
CA ASP A 159 19.47 -13.13 -9.93
C ASP A 159 18.22 -13.78 -10.58
N VAL A 160 17.09 -13.08 -10.54
CA VAL A 160 15.86 -13.44 -11.25
C VAL A 160 15.92 -12.91 -12.68
N ASN A 161 15.61 -13.75 -13.67
CA ASN A 161 15.46 -13.33 -15.08
C ASN A 161 14.22 -12.43 -15.19
N THR A 162 14.41 -11.14 -14.95
CA THR A 162 13.32 -10.17 -14.80
C THR A 162 13.04 -9.44 -16.11
N VAL A 163 11.80 -9.55 -16.58
CA VAL A 163 11.28 -8.81 -17.74
C VAL A 163 10.25 -7.80 -17.26
N VAL A 164 10.31 -6.57 -17.74
CA VAL A 164 9.37 -5.50 -17.35
C VAL A 164 8.46 -5.17 -18.53
N LEU A 165 7.15 -5.23 -18.31
CA LEU A 165 6.18 -4.74 -19.28
C LEU A 165 5.94 -3.26 -19.03
N CYS A 166 6.27 -2.41 -19.99
CA CYS A 166 6.04 -0.97 -19.95
C CYS A 166 5.48 -0.45 -21.29
N ARG A 167 4.79 0.70 -21.19
CA ARG A 167 4.08 1.28 -22.36
C ARG A 167 4.84 2.41 -23.02
N LYS A 168 5.73 3.07 -22.28
CA LYS A 168 6.41 4.29 -22.71
C LYS A 168 7.85 4.00 -23.13
N ASN A 169 8.29 4.57 -24.22
CA ASN A 169 9.70 4.48 -24.64
C ASN A 169 10.67 4.98 -23.58
N THR A 170 10.27 5.98 -22.78
CA THR A 170 11.08 6.46 -21.64
C THR A 170 11.27 5.41 -20.56
N ASP A 171 10.26 4.56 -20.32
CA ASP A 171 10.36 3.48 -19.35
C ASP A 171 11.24 2.34 -19.89
N HIS A 172 11.18 2.05 -21.19
CA HIS A 172 12.11 1.10 -21.85
C HIS A 172 13.56 1.57 -21.72
N ALA A 173 13.84 2.83 -22.05
CA ALA A 173 15.19 3.40 -21.89
C ALA A 173 15.69 3.35 -20.44
N LEU A 174 14.80 3.58 -19.46
CA LEU A 174 15.13 3.43 -18.04
C LEU A 174 15.38 1.97 -17.64
N CYS A 175 14.63 1.01 -18.18
CA CYS A 175 14.90 -0.41 -17.98
C CYS A 175 16.27 -0.78 -18.50
N GLU A 176 16.60 -0.40 -19.75
CA GLU A 176 17.90 -0.63 -20.37
C GLU A 176 19.04 -0.02 -19.55
N ALA A 177 18.91 1.24 -19.13
CA ALA A 177 19.90 1.92 -18.28
C ALA A 177 20.13 1.22 -16.94
N ASN A 178 19.10 0.52 -16.41
CA ASN A 178 19.20 -0.28 -15.18
C ASN A 178 19.58 -1.75 -15.48
N GLY A 179 19.84 -2.12 -16.75
CA GLY A 179 20.17 -3.47 -17.18
C GLY A 179 19.02 -4.46 -16.92
N LEU A 180 17.79 -4.04 -17.16
CA LEU A 180 16.57 -4.84 -17.10
C LEU A 180 16.04 -5.05 -18.53
N ASP A 181 15.59 -6.26 -18.83
CA ASP A 181 14.86 -6.53 -20.06
C ASP A 181 13.45 -5.92 -19.98
N SER A 182 12.96 -5.43 -21.11
CA SER A 182 11.62 -4.84 -21.16
C SER A 182 10.89 -5.18 -22.46
N ILE A 183 9.56 -5.28 -22.37
CA ILE A 183 8.67 -5.59 -23.48
C ILE A 183 7.53 -4.59 -23.57
N PHE A 184 7.00 -4.40 -24.76
CA PHE A 184 5.77 -3.65 -25.02
C PHE A 184 4.51 -4.52 -24.81
N PRO A 185 3.33 -3.92 -24.63
CA PRO A 185 2.08 -4.68 -24.44
C PRO A 185 1.75 -5.69 -25.54
N TYR A 186 2.13 -5.42 -26.78
CA TYR A 186 1.89 -6.34 -27.91
C TYR A 186 2.79 -7.59 -27.85
N GLU A 187 3.86 -7.59 -27.07
CA GLU A 187 4.76 -8.72 -26.86
C GLU A 187 4.38 -9.57 -25.65
N LEU A 188 3.35 -9.14 -24.87
CA LEU A 188 2.98 -9.80 -23.62
C LEU A 188 2.64 -11.28 -23.82
N GLU A 189 1.83 -11.62 -24.83
CA GLU A 189 1.36 -12.99 -25.06
C GLU A 189 2.49 -13.98 -25.38
N SER A 190 3.49 -13.56 -26.12
CA SER A 190 4.65 -14.41 -26.45
C SER A 190 5.60 -14.61 -25.27
N ASN A 191 5.55 -13.73 -24.27
CA ASN A 191 6.43 -13.78 -23.10
C ASN A 191 5.75 -14.41 -21.89
N ILE A 192 4.46 -14.17 -21.68
CA ILE A 192 3.75 -14.57 -20.46
C ILE A 192 3.79 -16.08 -20.19
N GLN A 193 3.79 -16.90 -21.25
CA GLN A 193 3.87 -18.36 -21.17
C GLN A 193 5.23 -18.90 -20.67
N LYS A 194 6.25 -18.06 -20.57
CA LYS A 194 7.61 -18.44 -20.13
C LYS A 194 7.83 -18.17 -18.64
N MET A 195 6.93 -17.40 -18.01
CA MET A 195 7.11 -16.86 -16.65
C MET A 195 6.79 -17.89 -15.58
N ASP A 196 7.58 -17.91 -14.54
CA ASP A 196 7.34 -18.69 -13.32
C ASP A 196 6.53 -17.86 -12.32
N VAL A 197 6.72 -16.54 -12.33
CA VAL A 197 5.96 -15.58 -11.50
C VAL A 197 5.64 -14.31 -12.28
N ILE A 198 4.46 -13.77 -12.06
CA ILE A 198 4.00 -12.50 -12.63
C ILE A 198 3.59 -11.58 -11.52
N PHE A 199 4.21 -10.39 -11.45
CA PHE A 199 3.86 -9.33 -10.53
C PHE A 199 3.11 -8.25 -11.30
N ASN A 200 1.83 -8.05 -10.99
CA ASN A 200 1.08 -6.93 -11.56
C ASN A 200 1.12 -5.72 -10.63
N THR A 201 1.62 -4.59 -11.12
CA THR A 201 1.61 -3.31 -10.40
C THR A 201 0.71 -2.27 -11.05
N ALA A 202 0.09 -2.60 -12.19
CA ALA A 202 -0.75 -1.69 -12.95
C ALA A 202 -2.20 -1.73 -12.47
N PRO A 203 -2.82 -0.59 -12.09
CA PRO A 203 -4.22 -0.52 -11.68
C PRO A 203 -5.15 -0.49 -12.92
N ALA A 204 -5.01 -1.47 -13.79
CA ALA A 204 -5.78 -1.62 -15.03
C ALA A 204 -5.94 -3.12 -15.33
N PRO A 205 -7.02 -3.56 -15.99
CA PRO A 205 -7.28 -4.97 -16.30
C PRO A 205 -6.33 -5.47 -17.41
N VAL A 206 -5.08 -5.74 -17.03
CA VAL A 206 -4.04 -6.19 -17.97
C VAL A 206 -4.11 -7.70 -18.23
N LEU A 207 -4.41 -8.47 -17.17
CA LEU A 207 -4.48 -9.93 -17.21
C LEU A 207 -5.92 -10.42 -17.31
N ASP A 208 -6.51 -10.27 -18.50
CA ASP A 208 -7.82 -10.81 -18.82
C ASP A 208 -7.79 -12.35 -18.95
N SER A 209 -8.97 -12.98 -19.12
CA SER A 209 -9.11 -14.44 -19.26
C SER A 209 -8.28 -15.00 -20.43
N HIS A 210 -8.19 -14.27 -21.56
CA HIS A 210 -7.40 -14.71 -22.70
C HIS A 210 -5.90 -14.80 -22.36
N LYS A 211 -5.33 -13.77 -21.73
CA LYS A 211 -3.92 -13.78 -21.32
C LYS A 211 -3.65 -14.77 -20.19
N LEU A 212 -4.56 -14.87 -19.22
CA LEU A 212 -4.44 -15.86 -18.16
C LEU A 212 -4.44 -17.29 -18.69
N SER A 213 -5.19 -17.59 -19.77
CA SER A 213 -5.16 -18.92 -20.40
C SER A 213 -3.83 -19.31 -21.04
N LYS A 214 -2.91 -18.36 -21.23
CA LYS A 214 -1.59 -18.57 -21.85
C LYS A 214 -0.47 -18.80 -20.83
N ILE A 215 -0.68 -18.54 -19.54
CA ILE A 215 0.37 -18.71 -18.54
C ILE A 215 0.64 -20.20 -18.24
N LYS A 216 1.84 -20.49 -17.74
CA LYS A 216 2.17 -21.85 -17.30
C LYS A 216 1.24 -22.27 -16.16
N LYS A 217 0.95 -23.57 -16.10
CA LYS A 217 0.12 -24.15 -15.03
C LYS A 217 0.64 -23.86 -13.60
N ASP A 218 1.96 -23.85 -13.45
CA ASP A 218 2.63 -23.64 -12.15
C ASP A 218 3.04 -22.18 -11.94
N CYS A 219 2.67 -21.26 -12.86
CA CYS A 219 2.95 -19.85 -12.72
C CYS A 219 2.08 -19.26 -11.59
N VAL A 220 2.71 -18.42 -10.78
CA VAL A 220 2.01 -17.67 -9.73
C VAL A 220 1.83 -16.22 -10.16
N VAL A 221 0.62 -15.70 -10.05
CA VAL A 221 0.32 -14.28 -10.29
C VAL A 221 0.14 -13.58 -8.95
N ILE A 222 0.91 -12.51 -8.72
CA ILE A 222 0.83 -11.67 -7.52
C ILE A 222 0.36 -10.28 -7.98
N ASP A 223 -0.88 -9.94 -7.65
CA ASP A 223 -1.47 -8.66 -8.01
C ASP A 223 -1.31 -7.66 -6.85
N LEU A 224 -0.49 -6.64 -7.08
CA LEU A 224 -0.17 -5.55 -6.15
C LEU A 224 -1.04 -4.31 -6.38
N ALA A 225 -1.86 -4.32 -7.43
CA ALA A 225 -2.72 -3.19 -7.75
C ALA A 225 -3.84 -3.05 -6.71
N SER A 226 -4.21 -1.81 -6.43
CA SER A 226 -5.38 -1.52 -5.59
C SER A 226 -6.64 -2.14 -6.17
N ALA A 227 -7.61 -2.46 -5.32
CA ALA A 227 -8.89 -2.99 -5.76
C ALA A 227 -9.52 -2.10 -6.88
N PRO A 228 -10.10 -2.70 -7.91
CA PRO A 228 -10.44 -4.11 -8.06
C PRO A 228 -9.28 -5.03 -8.48
N GLY A 229 -8.07 -4.53 -8.70
CA GLY A 229 -6.93 -5.27 -9.21
C GLY A 229 -6.80 -5.20 -10.73
N GLY A 230 -5.80 -5.89 -11.28
CA GLY A 230 -5.52 -5.91 -12.71
C GLY A 230 -5.67 -7.29 -13.37
N CYS A 231 -6.28 -8.25 -12.65
CA CYS A 231 -6.47 -9.64 -13.08
C CYS A 231 -7.94 -10.01 -13.12
N ASP A 232 -8.31 -10.90 -14.04
CA ASP A 232 -9.60 -11.61 -14.00
C ASP A 232 -9.54 -12.72 -12.95
N PHE A 233 -9.85 -12.36 -11.69
CA PHE A 233 -9.83 -13.28 -10.55
C PHE A 233 -10.88 -14.41 -10.69
N ALA A 234 -12.01 -14.13 -11.33
CA ALA A 234 -13.09 -15.12 -11.53
C ALA A 234 -12.60 -16.22 -12.45
N TYR A 235 -12.10 -15.86 -13.62
CA TYR A 235 -11.49 -16.80 -14.55
C TYR A 235 -10.29 -17.54 -13.92
N GLY A 236 -9.41 -16.83 -13.23
CA GLY A 236 -8.25 -17.44 -12.57
C GLY A 236 -8.65 -18.56 -11.62
N LYS A 237 -9.68 -18.33 -10.80
CA LYS A 237 -10.23 -19.34 -9.87
C LYS A 237 -10.81 -20.54 -10.63
N GLU A 238 -11.56 -20.30 -11.70
CA GLU A 238 -12.21 -21.34 -12.52
C GLU A 238 -11.19 -22.20 -13.27
N ALA A 239 -10.14 -21.55 -13.82
CA ALA A 239 -9.04 -22.20 -14.53
C ALA A 239 -7.97 -22.85 -13.60
N GLY A 240 -8.08 -22.70 -12.29
CA GLY A 240 -7.12 -23.23 -11.33
C GLY A 240 -5.77 -22.50 -11.33
N ILE A 241 -5.74 -21.25 -11.78
CA ILE A 241 -4.55 -20.40 -11.79
C ILE A 241 -4.38 -19.77 -10.41
N LYS A 242 -3.16 -19.85 -9.85
CA LYS A 242 -2.87 -19.26 -8.56
C LYS A 242 -2.66 -17.74 -8.68
N ILE A 243 -3.71 -16.98 -8.39
CA ILE A 243 -3.68 -15.51 -8.35
C ILE A 243 -3.83 -15.05 -6.90
N ILE A 244 -2.88 -14.25 -6.43
CA ILE A 244 -2.85 -13.68 -5.07
C ILE A 244 -3.05 -12.17 -5.17
N HIS A 245 -4.16 -11.67 -4.66
CA HIS A 245 -4.37 -10.22 -4.54
C HIS A 245 -3.70 -9.72 -3.27
N ALA A 246 -2.51 -9.16 -3.41
CA ALA A 246 -1.60 -8.84 -2.31
C ALA A 246 -1.79 -7.40 -1.83
N LEU A 247 -2.90 -7.15 -1.14
CA LEU A 247 -3.24 -5.84 -0.60
C LEU A 247 -2.62 -5.58 0.77
N SER A 248 -2.33 -4.29 1.05
CA SER A 248 -1.87 -3.78 2.35
C SER A 248 -0.57 -4.42 2.84
N LEU A 249 0.33 -4.80 1.92
CA LEU A 249 1.61 -5.43 2.25
C LEU A 249 2.47 -4.63 3.24
N PRO A 250 2.65 -3.30 3.11
CA PRO A 250 3.49 -2.54 4.03
C PRO A 250 3.18 -2.77 5.50
N GLY A 251 1.90 -2.74 5.88
CA GLY A 251 1.48 -2.94 7.26
C GLY A 251 1.61 -4.39 7.76
N LYS A 252 1.61 -5.35 6.84
CA LYS A 252 1.70 -6.79 7.16
C LYS A 252 3.15 -7.25 7.34
N VAL A 253 4.04 -6.82 6.44
CA VAL A 253 5.42 -7.35 6.37
C VAL A 253 6.43 -6.49 7.15
N ALA A 254 6.22 -5.17 7.24
CA ALA A 254 7.18 -4.26 7.86
C ALA A 254 6.49 -3.14 8.67
N PRO A 255 5.65 -3.44 9.67
CA PRO A 255 4.87 -2.44 10.40
C PRO A 255 5.74 -1.39 11.11
N VAL A 256 6.90 -1.76 11.64
CA VAL A 256 7.83 -0.84 12.31
C VAL A 256 8.46 0.13 11.31
N THR A 257 8.93 -0.36 10.17
CA THR A 257 9.47 0.49 9.10
C THR A 257 8.40 1.48 8.60
N CYS A 258 7.18 1.00 8.39
CA CYS A 258 6.08 1.84 7.95
C CYS A 258 5.68 2.88 9.00
N ALA A 259 5.73 2.55 10.28
CA ALA A 259 5.48 3.49 11.36
C ALA A 259 6.55 4.60 11.40
N ASN A 260 7.83 4.26 11.20
CA ASN A 260 8.90 5.24 11.08
C ASN A 260 8.73 6.17 9.86
N ILE A 261 8.24 5.63 8.74
CA ILE A 261 7.92 6.43 7.55
C ILE A 261 6.78 7.41 7.88
N LEU A 262 5.70 6.92 8.51
CA LEU A 262 4.60 7.78 8.95
C LEU A 262 5.08 8.87 9.90
N TYR A 263 5.90 8.53 10.89
CA TYR A 263 6.46 9.49 11.84
C TYR A 263 7.23 10.62 11.14
N LYS A 264 8.11 10.29 10.19
CA LYS A 264 8.88 11.28 9.42
C LYS A 264 7.97 12.23 8.64
N VAL A 265 6.96 11.69 7.96
CA VAL A 265 6.01 12.50 7.17
C VAL A 265 5.15 13.37 8.07
N ILE A 266 4.67 12.84 9.21
CA ILE A 266 3.90 13.61 10.19
C ILE A 266 4.75 14.75 10.77
N ALA A 267 6.00 14.50 11.14
CA ALA A 267 6.92 15.52 11.64
C ALA A 267 7.10 16.64 10.59
N HIS A 268 7.36 16.27 9.34
CA HIS A 268 7.50 17.20 8.22
C HIS A 268 6.24 18.06 8.02
N ILE A 269 5.04 17.44 8.02
CA ILE A 269 3.76 18.16 7.90
C ILE A 269 3.59 19.19 9.02
N ILE A 270 3.92 18.80 10.25
CA ILE A 270 3.80 19.70 11.42
C ILE A 270 4.81 20.83 11.34
N GLU A 271 6.07 20.55 10.98
CA GLU A 271 7.14 21.55 10.86
C GLU A 271 6.87 22.60 9.78
N GLU A 272 6.33 22.20 8.62
CA GLU A 272 5.96 23.12 7.54
C GLU A 272 4.83 24.09 7.91
N ARG A 273 4.06 23.79 8.96
CA ARG A 273 2.81 24.49 9.31
C ARG A 273 2.79 25.07 10.73
N SER A 274 3.88 24.88 11.51
CA SER A 274 4.11 25.52 12.80
C SER A 274 4.84 26.84 12.63
#